data_4d02903a5ee13afe2848c4ffcc7f5a89
#
_entry.id   4d02903a5ee13afe2848c4ffcc7f5a89
#
_cell.length_a   1.000
_cell.length_b   1.000
_cell.length_c   1.000
_cell.angle_alpha   90.00
_cell.angle_beta   90.00
_cell.angle_gamma   90.00
#
_symmetry.space_group_name_H-M   'P 1'
#
loop_
_entity.id
_entity.type
_entity.pdbx_description
1 polymer ?
#
loop_
_entity_poly.entity_id
_entity_poly.type
_entity_poly.pdbx_seq_one_letter_code
_entity_poly.pdbx_strand_id
1 'polypeptide(L)'
;MRLIALLTALVLSLSVAVATASAATQYEGTVTSINKAKRTFRLNDSERGTIRIKVTRNTVFERINGFSALNVGMKRVEATVKRSNGRWVATRVERSGGGGNHGGGGGGGADDGPNHT
;
A
#
# COMPACT_ATOMS: atom_id res chain seq x y z
N MET A 1 -55.53 -32.72 -34.42
CA MET A 1 -54.13 -32.35 -34.39
C MET A 1 -53.90 -31.42 -33.24
N ARG A 2 -53.00 -31.83 -32.38
CA ARG A 2 -52.67 -31.00 -31.23
C ARG A 2 -51.32 -30.39 -31.44
N LEU A 3 -51.29 -29.08 -31.48
CA LEU A 3 -50.04 -28.37 -31.47
C LEU A 3 -49.61 -28.21 -30.01
N ILE A 4 -48.61 -28.93 -29.64
CA ILE A 4 -47.98 -28.72 -28.34
C ILE A 4 -46.94 -27.63 -28.55
N ALA A 5 -47.30 -26.45 -28.15
CA ALA A 5 -46.35 -25.36 -28.08
C ALA A 5 -45.44 -25.62 -26.89
N LEU A 6 -44.27 -26.11 -27.18
CA LEU A 6 -43.20 -26.18 -26.18
C LEU A 6 -42.72 -24.76 -25.95
N LEU A 7 -43.22 -24.19 -24.87
CA LEU A 7 -42.65 -22.94 -24.37
C LEU A 7 -41.31 -23.29 -23.71
N THR A 8 -40.26 -23.13 -24.45
CA THR A 8 -38.95 -23.17 -23.85
C THR A 8 -38.72 -21.84 -23.18
N ALA A 9 -38.79 -21.87 -21.88
CA ALA A 9 -38.44 -20.72 -21.09
C ALA A 9 -36.90 -20.65 -21.08
N LEU A 10 -36.36 -19.72 -21.82
CA LEU A 10 -34.96 -19.43 -21.79
C LEU A 10 -34.71 -18.63 -20.51
N VAL A 11 -34.22 -19.34 -19.49
CA VAL A 11 -33.76 -18.68 -18.27
C VAL A 11 -32.41 -18.08 -18.58
N LEU A 12 -32.36 -16.80 -18.86
CA LEU A 12 -31.14 -16.06 -18.91
C LEU A 12 -30.65 -15.93 -17.47
N SER A 13 -29.74 -16.79 -17.10
CA SER A 13 -29.01 -16.61 -15.85
C SER A 13 -28.04 -15.45 -16.04
N LEU A 14 -28.44 -14.31 -15.50
CA LEU A 14 -27.51 -13.18 -15.39
C LEU A 14 -26.52 -13.55 -14.29
N SER A 15 -25.39 -14.10 -14.68
CA SER A 15 -24.29 -14.25 -13.75
C SER A 15 -23.68 -12.87 -13.53
N VAL A 16 -24.04 -12.27 -12.42
CA VAL A 16 -23.36 -11.06 -11.99
C VAL A 16 -22.00 -11.51 -11.48
N ALA A 17 -20.98 -11.27 -12.29
CA ALA A 17 -19.61 -11.45 -11.83
C ALA A 17 -19.33 -10.35 -10.83
N VAL A 18 -19.40 -10.70 -9.56
CA VAL A 18 -18.95 -9.78 -8.50
C VAL A 18 -17.43 -9.79 -8.53
N ALA A 19 -16.86 -8.73 -9.09
CA ALA A 19 -15.40 -8.54 -9.00
C ALA A 19 -15.08 -8.29 -7.53
N THR A 20 -14.48 -9.28 -6.89
CA THR A 20 -13.95 -9.11 -5.54
C THR A 20 -12.76 -8.20 -5.62
N ALA A 21 -12.92 -6.97 -5.18
CA ALA A 21 -11.79 -6.06 -5.04
C ALA A 21 -10.87 -6.62 -3.96
N SER A 22 -9.59 -6.74 -4.27
CA SER A 22 -8.58 -7.14 -3.31
C SER A 22 -8.55 -6.13 -2.16
N ALA A 23 -8.69 -6.60 -0.93
CA ALA A 23 -8.66 -5.73 0.23
C ALA A 23 -7.28 -5.09 0.38
N ALA A 24 -7.27 -3.81 0.73
CA ALA A 24 -6.04 -3.11 1.01
C ALA A 24 -5.45 -3.61 2.32
N THR A 25 -4.15 -3.80 2.35
CA THR A 25 -3.40 -4.21 3.53
C THR A 25 -2.35 -3.15 3.83
N GLN A 26 -2.16 -2.83 5.09
CA GLN A 26 -1.14 -1.89 5.52
C GLN A 26 0.07 -2.62 6.09
N TYR A 27 1.24 -2.17 5.68
CA TYR A 27 2.52 -2.57 6.24
C TYR A 27 3.23 -1.33 6.74
N GLU A 28 3.85 -1.44 7.88
CA GLU A 28 4.65 -0.35 8.43
C GLU A 28 6.00 -0.89 8.88
N GLY A 29 7.06 -0.22 8.46
CA GLY A 29 8.37 -0.69 8.85
C GLY A 29 9.50 0.12 8.26
N THR A 30 10.61 -0.58 8.03
CA THR A 30 11.86 0.01 7.55
C THR A 30 12.11 -0.42 6.10
N VAL A 31 12.50 0.52 5.27
CA VAL A 31 12.91 0.24 3.90
C VAL A 31 14.25 -0.47 3.93
N THR A 32 14.30 -1.69 3.42
CA THR A 32 15.52 -2.52 3.45
C THR A 32 16.23 -2.60 2.12
N SER A 33 15.52 -2.41 1.01
CA SER A 33 16.14 -2.38 -0.32
C SER A 33 15.28 -1.59 -1.29
N ILE A 34 15.90 -1.07 -2.32
CA ILE A 34 15.24 -0.30 -3.38
C ILE A 34 15.78 -0.75 -4.72
N ASN A 35 14.88 -1.04 -5.66
CA ASN A 35 15.23 -1.30 -7.04
C ASN A 35 14.62 -0.19 -7.90
N LYS A 36 15.45 0.76 -8.29
CA LYS A 36 14.99 1.93 -9.04
C LYS A 36 14.50 1.57 -10.43
N ALA A 37 15.16 0.63 -11.07
CA ALA A 37 14.81 0.24 -12.44
C ALA A 37 13.42 -0.39 -12.50
N LYS A 38 13.07 -1.19 -11.52
CA LYS A 38 11.78 -1.86 -11.45
C LYS A 38 10.74 -1.09 -10.64
N ARG A 39 11.13 0.01 -10.02
CA ARG A 39 10.29 0.81 -9.13
C ARG A 39 9.66 -0.06 -8.04
N THR A 40 10.50 -0.85 -7.39
CA THR A 40 10.10 -1.67 -6.24
C THR A 40 10.96 -1.35 -5.05
N PHE A 41 10.42 -1.61 -3.87
CA PHE A 41 11.20 -1.54 -2.65
C PHE A 41 10.75 -2.64 -1.70
N ARG A 42 11.60 -2.98 -0.76
CA ARG A 42 11.25 -3.94 0.30
C ARG A 42 11.05 -3.19 1.59
N LEU A 43 9.98 -3.56 2.26
CA LEU A 43 9.61 -2.99 3.54
C LEU A 43 9.60 -4.12 4.57
N ASN A 44 10.36 -3.95 5.64
CA ASN A 44 10.39 -4.90 6.74
C ASN A 44 9.44 -4.44 7.83
N ASP A 45 8.31 -5.13 7.95
CA ASP A 45 7.35 -4.92 9.01
C ASP A 45 7.68 -5.89 10.14
N SER A 46 7.84 -5.38 11.35
CA SER A 46 8.23 -6.20 12.50
C SER A 46 7.23 -7.30 12.83
N GLU A 47 5.96 -7.11 12.45
CA GLU A 47 4.90 -8.08 12.73
C GLU A 47 4.62 -8.98 11.54
N ARG A 48 4.75 -8.46 10.33
CA ARG A 48 4.33 -9.16 9.10
C ARG A 48 5.49 -9.66 8.25
N GLY A 49 6.72 -9.27 8.59
CA GLY A 49 7.90 -9.64 7.82
C GLY A 49 8.17 -8.69 6.66
N THR A 50 9.03 -9.12 5.78
CA THR A 50 9.48 -8.29 4.65
C THR A 50 8.66 -8.60 3.41
N ILE A 51 8.17 -7.57 2.75
CA ILE A 51 7.48 -7.71 1.48
C ILE A 51 8.13 -6.83 0.41
N ARG A 52 7.99 -7.25 -0.83
CA ARG A 52 8.38 -6.44 -1.99
C ARG A 52 7.15 -5.70 -2.48
N ILE A 53 7.28 -4.40 -2.64
CA ILE A 53 6.19 -3.51 -3.01
C ILE A 53 6.51 -2.83 -4.32
N LYS A 54 5.59 -2.90 -5.26
CA LYS A 54 5.68 -2.21 -6.55
C LYS A 54 5.07 -0.82 -6.41
N VAL A 55 5.78 0.17 -6.90
CA VAL A 55 5.29 1.55 -7.01
C VAL A 55 4.90 1.82 -8.44
N THR A 56 3.73 2.39 -8.64
CA THR A 56 3.24 2.82 -9.95
C THR A 56 3.08 4.34 -9.95
N ARG A 57 2.75 4.90 -11.09
CA ARG A 57 2.48 6.34 -11.15
C ARG A 57 1.17 6.72 -10.43
N ASN A 58 0.34 5.75 -10.10
CA ASN A 58 -0.87 5.98 -9.33
C ASN A 58 -0.65 5.89 -7.82
N THR A 59 0.54 5.51 -7.39
CA THR A 59 0.88 5.48 -5.98
C THR A 59 0.95 6.90 -5.42
N VAL A 60 0.18 7.16 -4.37
CA VAL A 60 0.19 8.45 -3.68
C VAL A 60 1.27 8.43 -2.61
N PHE A 61 2.12 9.43 -2.62
CA PHE A 61 3.15 9.61 -1.59
C PHE A 61 2.77 10.76 -0.67
N GLU A 62 2.90 10.56 0.63
CA GLU A 62 2.66 11.60 1.63
C GLU A 62 3.85 11.69 2.57
N ARG A 63 4.32 12.89 2.79
CA ARG A 63 5.52 13.18 3.60
C ARG A 63 6.78 12.50 3.06
N ILE A 64 6.73 12.08 1.84
CA ILE A 64 7.83 11.55 1.05
C ILE A 64 7.65 12.11 -0.35
N ASN A 65 8.67 12.69 -0.92
CA ASN A 65 8.57 13.32 -2.25
C ASN A 65 8.72 12.30 -3.37
N GLY A 66 7.84 11.30 -3.38
CA GLY A 66 7.81 10.29 -4.41
C GLY A 66 8.81 9.17 -4.21
N PHE A 67 8.83 8.25 -5.17
CA PHE A 67 9.67 7.05 -5.09
C PHE A 67 11.16 7.39 -4.98
N SER A 68 11.61 8.41 -5.71
CA SER A 68 13.03 8.80 -5.71
C SER A 68 13.53 9.29 -4.35
N ALA A 69 12.61 9.70 -3.47
CA ALA A 69 12.96 10.15 -2.14
C ALA A 69 13.02 9.02 -1.11
N LEU A 70 12.66 7.79 -1.49
CA LEU A 70 12.83 6.64 -0.62
C LEU A 70 14.31 6.30 -0.47
N ASN A 71 14.72 5.98 0.74
CA ASN A 71 16.09 5.59 1.04
C ASN A 71 16.10 4.31 1.86
N VAL A 72 17.10 3.47 1.61
CA VAL A 72 17.34 2.29 2.45
C VAL A 72 17.64 2.76 3.87
N GLY A 73 17.00 2.10 4.83
CA GLY A 73 17.10 2.48 6.24
C GLY A 73 16.05 3.46 6.71
N MET A 74 15.23 3.99 5.81
CA MET A 74 14.15 4.89 6.18
C MET A 74 13.12 4.14 7.03
N LYS A 75 12.83 4.66 8.22
CA LYS A 75 11.94 4.03 9.19
C LYS A 75 10.57 4.66 9.16
N ARG A 76 9.61 3.95 9.73
CA ARG A 76 8.22 4.40 9.87
C ARG A 76 7.58 4.70 8.52
N VAL A 77 7.91 3.88 7.55
CA VAL A 77 7.28 3.96 6.25
C VAL A 77 6.04 3.08 6.29
N GLU A 78 4.90 3.68 6.01
CA GLU A 78 3.63 2.98 5.97
C GLU A 78 3.20 2.85 4.53
N ALA A 79 2.95 1.64 4.10
CA ALA A 79 2.52 1.36 2.73
C ALA A 79 1.16 0.68 2.76
N THR A 80 0.21 1.25 2.05
CA THR A 80 -1.07 0.62 1.78
C THR A 80 -0.95 -0.08 0.44
N VAL A 81 -1.13 -1.39 0.45
CA VAL A 81 -0.87 -2.24 -0.72
C VAL A 81 -2.08 -3.07 -1.08
N LYS A 82 -2.19 -3.40 -2.35
CA LYS A 82 -3.19 -4.33 -2.88
C LYS A 82 -2.51 -5.37 -3.74
N ARG A 83 -3.07 -6.56 -3.78
CA ARG A 83 -2.61 -7.59 -4.71
C ARG A 83 -3.10 -7.25 -6.11
N SER A 84 -2.18 -7.29 -7.05
CA SER A 84 -2.48 -7.10 -8.46
C SER A 84 -1.54 -7.97 -9.27
N ASN A 85 -2.08 -8.91 -10.04
CA ASN A 85 -1.31 -9.85 -10.85
C ASN A 85 -0.22 -10.59 -10.05
N GLY A 86 -0.57 -11.01 -8.83
CA GLY A 86 0.35 -11.73 -7.95
C GLY A 86 1.40 -10.85 -7.26
N ARG A 87 1.30 -9.55 -7.42
CA ARG A 87 2.25 -8.59 -6.83
C ARG A 87 1.55 -7.70 -5.83
N TRP A 88 2.32 -7.25 -4.84
CA TRP A 88 1.87 -6.19 -3.95
C TRP A 88 2.15 -4.84 -4.61
N VAL A 89 1.10 -4.07 -4.83
CA VAL A 89 1.20 -2.74 -5.45
C VAL A 89 0.77 -1.70 -4.44
N ALA A 90 1.61 -0.70 -4.23
CA ALA A 90 1.29 0.38 -3.31
C ALA A 90 0.27 1.32 -3.92
N THR A 91 -0.81 1.55 -3.20
CA THR A 91 -1.75 2.63 -3.51
C THR A 91 -1.33 3.90 -2.80
N ARG A 92 -0.66 3.77 -1.66
CA ARG A 92 -0.20 4.90 -0.87
C ARG A 92 1.07 4.52 -0.10
N VAL A 93 1.99 5.46 -0.02
CA VAL A 93 3.21 5.33 0.79
C VAL A 93 3.37 6.62 1.56
N GLU A 94 3.46 6.52 2.89
CA GLU A 94 3.66 7.70 3.71
C GLU A 94 4.67 7.41 4.80
N ARG A 95 5.23 8.47 5.33
CA ARG A 95 6.09 8.37 6.49
C ARG A 95 5.28 8.81 7.70
N SER A 96 5.08 7.89 8.63
CA SER A 96 4.30 8.19 9.82
C SER A 96 5.15 8.89 10.88
N GLY A 97 4.50 9.51 11.78
CA GLY A 97 5.07 10.00 12.98
C GLY A 97 5.89 11.24 12.82
N GLY A 98 5.61 11.86 12.12
CA GLY A 98 6.39 13.05 12.06
C GLY A 98 6.79 13.59 13.41
N GLY A 99 6.54 13.01 13.67
CA GLY A 99 6.57 13.36 14.22
C GLY A 99 6.75 13.84 14.57
N GLY A 100 6.44 13.73 14.82
CA GLY A 100 6.52 14.19 15.28
C GLY A 100 6.50 14.64 15.41
N ASN A 101 6.29 14.43 15.65
CA ASN A 101 6.41 14.87 15.96
C ASN A 101 6.34 15.27 16.20
N HIS A 102 6.25 15.18 16.50
CA HIS A 102 6.47 15.52 16.91
C HIS A 102 6.63 15.86 16.93
N GLY A 103 6.24 15.87 17.22
CA GLY A 103 6.63 16.19 17.47
C GLY A 103 6.81 16.37 17.53
N GLY A 104 6.70 16.37 17.99
CA GLY A 104 7.27 16.63 18.27
C GLY A 104 7.67 16.75 18.33
N GLY A 105 7.62 16.78 18.74
CA GLY A 105 8.36 16.99 19.02
C GLY A 105 8.88 17.12 19.08
N GLY A 106 8.88 17.14 19.53
CA GLY A 106 9.72 17.30 19.78
C GLY A 106 10.27 17.46 19.86
N GLY A 107 10.21 17.44 20.31
CA GLY A 107 11.07 17.61 20.62
C GLY A 107 11.63 17.76 20.68
N GLY A 108 11.59 17.68 21.10
CA GLY A 108 12.41 17.86 21.41
C GLY A 108 12.94 17.97 21.39
N GLY A 109 12.76 17.87 21.72
CA GLY A 109 13.61 18.03 22.01
C GLY A 109 14.10 18.21 21.98
N ALA A 110 13.79 17.86 21.87
CA ALA A 110 14.49 18.08 22.12
C ALA A 110 14.97 18.28 22.15
N ASP A 111 14.88 18.00 22.27
CA ASP A 111 15.51 18.18 22.59
C ASP A 111 16.08 18.56 22.63
N ASP A 112 16.00 18.44 22.71
CA ASP A 112 16.64 18.76 23.00
C ASP A 112 17.25 19.25 23.04
N GLY A 113 17.01 19.32 23.20
CA GLY A 113 17.69 19.56 23.48
C GLY A 113 18.01 20.08 23.48
N PRO A 114 18.20 20.15 23.66
CA PRO A 114 18.61 20.53 23.95
C PRO A 114 18.69 21.06 23.91
N ASN A 115 18.59 20.89 23.98
CA ASN A 115 18.69 21.12 24.18
C ASN A 115 18.42 21.51 24.11
N HIS A 116 18.39 21.60 24.38
CA HIS A 116 18.43 21.88 24.65
C HIS A 116 18.44 22.46 24.51
N THR A 117 18.30 22.27 24.36
CA THR A 117 18.35 22.79 24.46
C THR A 117 18.41 23.06 24.50
#